data_d6aff39042ab1eae18aab9b86d6e9463
#
_entry.id   d6aff39042ab1eae18aab9b86d6e9463
#
_cell.length_a   1.000
_cell.length_b   1.000
_cell.length_c   1.000
_cell.angle_alpha   90.00
_cell.angle_beta   90.00
_cell.angle_gamma   90.00
#
_symmetry.space_group_name_H-M   'P 1'
#
loop_
_entity.id
_entity.type
_entity.pdbx_description
1 polymer ?
#
loop_
_entity_poly.entity_id
_entity_poly.type
_entity_poly.pdbx_seq_one_letter_code
_entity_poly.pdbx_strand_id
1 'polypeptide(L)'
;EGASARDDGRQRAGDLIAPPGQSAFDLYRGVLRIDRDNAIARAGLDAIPPRAKAQFDEAMLGQRLGEARDAVAALMSVAADDADLPAMRSQLAAAYLALAESQIQFGQFSAAGRSVTRARELTPDDPAIDAVAQRVQRAAGRG
;
A
#
# COMPACT_ATOMS: atom_id res chain seq x y z
N GLU A 1 -3.09 -30.25 -6.90
CA GLU A 1 -3.79 -30.55 -5.64
C GLU A 1 -2.94 -30.19 -4.42
N GLY A 2 -1.68 -30.61 -4.38
CA GLY A 2 -0.79 -30.26 -3.28
C GLY A 2 -0.56 -28.77 -3.14
N ALA A 3 -0.49 -28.03 -4.26
CA ALA A 3 -0.33 -26.58 -4.24
C ALA A 3 -1.56 -25.89 -3.62
N SER A 4 -2.77 -26.31 -3.97
CA SER A 4 -4.00 -25.74 -3.40
C SER A 4 -4.09 -25.93 -1.90
N ALA A 5 -3.73 -27.12 -1.41
CA ALA A 5 -3.74 -27.40 0.03
C ALA A 5 -2.74 -26.52 0.78
N ARG A 6 -1.55 -26.30 0.21
CA ARG A 6 -0.55 -25.41 0.80
C ARG A 6 -1.00 -23.95 0.78
N ASP A 7 -1.66 -23.53 -0.29
CA ASP A 7 -2.18 -22.18 -0.42
C ASP A 7 -3.22 -21.88 0.66
N ASP A 8 -4.13 -22.84 0.92
CA ASP A 8 -5.12 -22.71 1.97
C ASP A 8 -4.48 -22.60 3.35
N GLY A 9 -3.42 -23.36 3.61
CA GLY A 9 -2.68 -23.29 4.85
C GLY A 9 -2.06 -21.94 5.08
N ARG A 10 -1.48 -21.35 4.03
CA ARG A 10 -0.88 -20.02 4.11
C ARG A 10 -1.93 -18.93 4.32
N GLN A 11 -3.08 -19.06 3.68
CA GLN A 11 -4.16 -18.11 3.87
C GLN A 11 -4.64 -18.13 5.32
N ARG A 12 -4.75 -19.30 5.93
CA ARG A 12 -5.14 -19.43 7.33
C ARG A 12 -4.09 -18.83 8.27
N ALA A 13 -2.84 -18.84 7.88
CA ALA A 13 -1.77 -18.24 8.66
C ALA A 13 -1.73 -16.72 8.58
N GLY A 14 -2.58 -16.09 7.78
CA GLY A 14 -2.64 -14.63 7.68
C GLY A 14 -1.69 -14.03 6.69
N ASP A 15 -1.10 -14.84 5.81
CA ASP A 15 -0.11 -14.36 4.84
C ASP A 15 -0.72 -13.69 3.62
N LEU A 16 -2.04 -13.44 3.62
CA LEU A 16 -2.77 -12.98 2.44
C LEU A 16 -2.24 -11.66 1.88
N ILE A 17 -1.83 -10.73 2.74
CA ILE A 17 -1.36 -9.41 2.37
C ILE A 17 0.12 -9.21 2.69
N ALA A 18 0.87 -10.31 2.81
CA ALA A 18 2.31 -10.25 3.04
C ALA A 18 3.03 -9.70 1.81
N PRO A 19 4.33 -9.28 1.94
CA PRO A 19 5.09 -8.75 0.81
C PRO A 19 5.09 -9.71 -0.38
N PRO A 20 5.14 -9.16 -1.62
CA PRO A 20 5.20 -9.99 -2.83
C PRO A 20 6.36 -10.98 -2.79
N GLY A 21 6.13 -12.16 -3.33
CA GLY A 21 7.10 -13.25 -3.35
C GLY A 21 7.01 -14.20 -2.18
N GLN A 22 6.28 -13.83 -1.11
CA GLN A 22 6.15 -14.66 0.10
C GLN A 22 4.70 -14.81 0.55
N SER A 23 3.73 -14.26 -0.20
CA SER A 23 2.35 -14.22 0.21
C SER A 23 1.52 -15.31 -0.45
N ALA A 24 0.35 -15.60 0.12
CA ALA A 24 -0.66 -16.45 -0.51
C ALA A 24 -1.07 -15.92 -1.87
N PHE A 25 -1.01 -14.60 -2.08
CA PHE A 25 -1.31 -13.96 -3.36
C PHE A 25 -0.46 -14.56 -4.49
N ASP A 26 0.86 -14.63 -4.31
CA ASP A 26 1.76 -15.15 -5.36
C ASP A 26 1.52 -16.63 -5.63
N LEU A 27 1.24 -17.41 -4.59
CA LEU A 27 0.93 -18.83 -4.73
C LEU A 27 -0.38 -19.03 -5.50
N TYR A 28 -1.41 -18.27 -5.20
CA TYR A 28 -2.70 -18.36 -5.89
C TYR A 28 -2.56 -17.97 -7.36
N ARG A 29 -1.77 -16.96 -7.69
CA ARG A 29 -1.52 -16.59 -9.08
C ARG A 29 -0.81 -17.72 -9.84
N GLY A 30 0.14 -18.39 -9.20
CA GLY A 30 0.83 -19.53 -9.79
C GLY A 30 -0.13 -20.68 -10.09
N VAL A 31 -1.02 -20.99 -9.16
CA VAL A 31 -2.01 -22.05 -9.34
C VAL A 31 -2.97 -21.69 -10.48
N LEU A 32 -3.43 -20.46 -10.57
CA LEU A 32 -4.35 -20.04 -11.64
C LEU A 32 -3.72 -20.09 -13.03
N ARG A 33 -2.41 -19.87 -13.13
CA ARG A 33 -1.72 -20.02 -14.42
C ARG A 33 -1.68 -21.48 -14.88
N ILE A 34 -1.61 -22.41 -13.93
CA ILE A 34 -1.56 -23.84 -14.23
C ILE A 34 -2.96 -24.40 -14.42
N ASP A 35 -3.89 -23.99 -13.57
CA ASP A 35 -5.27 -24.46 -13.57
C ASP A 35 -6.23 -23.28 -13.37
N ARG A 36 -6.74 -22.78 -14.47
CA ARG A 36 -7.62 -21.60 -14.49
C ARG A 36 -8.96 -21.86 -13.82
N ASP A 37 -9.35 -23.13 -13.71
CA ASP A 37 -10.63 -23.51 -13.12
C ASP A 37 -10.53 -23.84 -11.64
N ASN A 38 -9.37 -23.62 -11.03
CA ASN A 38 -9.18 -23.86 -9.61
C ASN A 38 -9.96 -22.84 -8.77
N ALA A 39 -11.11 -23.28 -8.25
CA ALA A 39 -12.02 -22.42 -7.51
C ALA A 39 -11.42 -21.91 -6.20
N ILE A 40 -10.58 -22.72 -5.54
CA ILE A 40 -9.95 -22.32 -4.28
C ILE A 40 -8.97 -21.18 -4.49
N ALA A 41 -8.11 -21.31 -5.52
CA ALA A 41 -7.13 -20.26 -5.83
C ALA A 41 -7.84 -18.97 -6.25
N ARG A 42 -8.90 -19.08 -7.06
CA ARG A 42 -9.69 -17.93 -7.49
C ARG A 42 -10.34 -17.23 -6.30
N ALA A 43 -10.95 -18.00 -5.39
CA ALA A 43 -11.57 -17.43 -4.20
C ALA A 43 -10.54 -16.74 -3.31
N GLY A 44 -9.32 -17.30 -3.23
CA GLY A 44 -8.22 -16.66 -2.50
C GLY A 44 -7.84 -15.31 -3.06
N LEU A 45 -7.72 -15.20 -4.39
CA LEU A 45 -7.42 -13.92 -5.04
C LEU A 45 -8.57 -12.94 -4.89
N ASP A 46 -9.82 -13.40 -5.01
CA ASP A 46 -11.00 -12.54 -4.90
C ASP A 46 -11.19 -12.00 -3.49
N ALA A 47 -10.60 -12.63 -2.48
CA ALA A 47 -10.67 -12.18 -1.10
C ALA A 47 -9.68 -11.03 -0.81
N ILE A 48 -8.66 -10.83 -1.65
CA ILE A 48 -7.63 -9.83 -1.40
C ILE A 48 -8.17 -8.39 -1.45
N PRO A 49 -8.98 -7.98 -2.46
CA PRO A 49 -9.45 -6.60 -2.50
C PRO A 49 -10.20 -6.15 -1.24
N PRO A 50 -11.23 -6.89 -0.75
CA PRO A 50 -11.92 -6.42 0.45
C PRO A 50 -11.03 -6.42 1.69
N ARG A 51 -10.11 -7.37 1.81
CA ARG A 51 -9.18 -7.40 2.94
C ARG A 51 -8.17 -6.26 2.88
N ALA A 52 -7.65 -5.96 1.70
CA ALA A 52 -6.73 -4.85 1.51
C ALA A 52 -7.39 -3.51 1.86
N LYS A 53 -8.65 -3.31 1.43
CA LYS A 53 -9.39 -2.10 1.75
C LYS A 53 -9.64 -1.97 3.25
N ALA A 54 -10.02 -3.06 3.92
CA ALA A 54 -10.24 -3.05 5.36
C ALA A 54 -8.94 -2.77 6.11
N GLN A 55 -7.85 -3.36 5.69
CA GLN A 55 -6.53 -3.13 6.29
C GLN A 55 -6.08 -1.68 6.09
N PHE A 56 -6.34 -1.12 4.91
CA PHE A 56 -6.04 0.28 4.62
C PHE A 56 -6.78 1.20 5.59
N ASP A 57 -8.10 1.00 5.74
CA ASP A 57 -8.90 1.84 6.63
C ASP A 57 -8.41 1.75 8.07
N GLU A 58 -8.13 0.55 8.55
CA GLU A 58 -7.62 0.34 9.90
C GLU A 58 -6.26 0.99 10.09
N ALA A 59 -5.37 0.83 9.12
CA ALA A 59 -4.03 1.42 9.18
C ALA A 59 -4.10 2.95 9.17
N MET A 60 -4.99 3.53 8.37
CA MET A 60 -5.17 4.98 8.35
C MET A 60 -5.70 5.51 9.66
N LEU A 61 -6.65 4.82 10.29
CA LEU A 61 -7.14 5.20 11.61
C LEU A 61 -6.05 5.17 12.67
N GLY A 62 -5.15 4.19 12.58
CA GLY A 62 -4.03 4.05 13.50
C GLY A 62 -2.79 4.83 13.10
N GLN A 63 -2.85 5.58 11.99
CA GLN A 63 -1.72 6.34 11.45
C GLN A 63 -0.50 5.46 11.14
N ARG A 64 -0.75 4.22 10.78
CA ARG A 64 0.29 3.27 10.36
C ARG A 64 0.43 3.35 8.84
N LEU A 65 1.12 4.40 8.37
CA LEU A 65 1.17 4.72 6.94
C LEU A 65 1.90 3.64 6.12
N GLY A 66 2.89 2.97 6.69
CA GLY A 66 3.55 1.86 6.01
C GLY A 66 2.61 0.71 5.73
N GLU A 67 1.76 0.36 6.70
CA GLU A 67 0.75 -0.69 6.52
C GLU A 67 -0.31 -0.28 5.50
N ALA A 68 -0.73 0.98 5.53
CA ALA A 68 -1.66 1.51 4.53
C ALA A 68 -1.05 1.45 3.12
N ARG A 69 0.22 1.75 3.00
CA ARG A 69 0.95 1.67 1.73
C ARG A 69 1.01 0.23 1.22
N ASP A 70 1.26 -0.73 2.11
CA ASP A 70 1.27 -2.15 1.75
C ASP A 70 -0.11 -2.60 1.25
N ALA A 71 -1.18 -2.13 1.88
CA ALA A 71 -2.54 -2.45 1.47
C ALA A 71 -2.84 -1.90 0.07
N VAL A 72 -2.42 -0.67 -0.22
CA VAL A 72 -2.57 -0.09 -1.56
C VAL A 72 -1.80 -0.91 -2.60
N ALA A 73 -0.57 -1.30 -2.28
CA ALA A 73 0.25 -2.10 -3.19
C ALA A 73 -0.40 -3.46 -3.47
N ALA A 74 -0.96 -4.11 -2.45
CA ALA A 74 -1.64 -5.38 -2.62
C ALA A 74 -2.86 -5.24 -3.53
N LEU A 75 -3.66 -4.19 -3.33
CA LEU A 75 -4.84 -3.95 -4.17
C LEU A 75 -4.42 -3.64 -5.61
N MET A 76 -3.39 -2.84 -5.81
CA MET A 76 -2.88 -2.54 -7.16
C MET A 76 -2.43 -3.79 -7.90
N SER A 77 -1.88 -4.75 -7.18
CA SER A 77 -1.36 -5.98 -7.79
C SER A 77 -2.48 -6.89 -8.31
N VAL A 78 -3.65 -6.89 -7.68
CA VAL A 78 -4.77 -7.77 -8.07
C VAL A 78 -5.87 -7.04 -8.82
N ALA A 79 -6.03 -5.74 -8.58
CA ALA A 79 -7.13 -4.96 -9.12
C ALA A 79 -6.70 -3.52 -9.35
N ALA A 80 -5.76 -3.32 -10.28
CA ALA A 80 -5.20 -2.00 -10.56
C ALA A 80 -6.26 -0.99 -11.03
N ASP A 81 -7.38 -1.47 -11.54
CA ASP A 81 -8.50 -0.65 -11.99
C ASP A 81 -9.64 -0.53 -10.98
N ASP A 82 -9.41 -0.95 -9.73
CA ASP A 82 -10.42 -0.84 -8.67
C ASP A 82 -10.84 0.62 -8.49
N ALA A 83 -12.16 0.84 -8.40
CA ALA A 83 -12.72 2.19 -8.35
C ALA A 83 -12.30 2.96 -7.10
N ASP A 84 -11.95 2.29 -6.01
CA ASP A 84 -11.56 2.93 -4.75
C ASP A 84 -10.09 3.32 -4.72
N LEU A 85 -9.26 2.78 -5.60
CA LEU A 85 -7.81 3.01 -5.59
C LEU A 85 -7.43 4.49 -5.68
N PRO A 86 -7.99 5.29 -6.60
CA PRO A 86 -7.61 6.71 -6.67
C PRO A 86 -7.84 7.46 -5.36
N ALA A 87 -8.98 7.22 -4.70
CA ALA A 87 -9.28 7.86 -3.43
C ALA A 87 -8.33 7.38 -2.32
N MET A 88 -8.03 6.09 -2.28
CA MET A 88 -7.09 5.53 -1.30
C MET A 88 -5.71 6.15 -1.47
N ARG A 89 -5.22 6.26 -2.69
CA ARG A 89 -3.92 6.86 -2.99
C ARG A 89 -3.89 8.33 -2.59
N SER A 90 -4.94 9.07 -2.87
CA SER A 90 -5.04 10.49 -2.49
C SER A 90 -5.05 10.68 -0.98
N GLN A 91 -5.82 9.86 -0.26
CA GLN A 91 -5.87 9.92 1.20
C GLN A 91 -4.51 9.61 1.82
N LEU A 92 -3.83 8.60 1.32
CA LEU A 92 -2.53 8.22 1.85
C LEU A 92 -1.47 9.29 1.53
N ALA A 93 -1.50 9.85 0.31
CA ALA A 93 -0.58 10.93 -0.06
C ALA A 93 -0.78 12.14 0.85
N ALA A 94 -2.03 12.52 1.13
CA ALA A 94 -2.33 13.63 2.04
C ALA A 94 -1.78 13.36 3.44
N ALA A 95 -1.89 12.12 3.92
CA ALA A 95 -1.36 11.72 5.22
C ALA A 95 0.17 11.85 5.26
N TYR A 96 0.86 11.43 4.20
CA TYR A 96 2.30 11.60 4.12
C TYR A 96 2.72 13.08 4.07
N LEU A 97 1.95 13.92 3.38
CA LEU A 97 2.24 15.35 3.37
C LEU A 97 2.04 15.99 4.73
N ALA A 98 0.99 15.59 5.45
CA ALA A 98 0.76 16.05 6.82
C ALA A 98 1.91 15.61 7.74
N LEU A 99 2.38 14.38 7.58
CA LEU A 99 3.53 13.89 8.33
C LEU A 99 4.79 14.70 8.01
N ALA A 100 5.02 15.02 6.73
CA ALA A 100 6.16 15.83 6.32
C ALA A 100 6.13 17.21 6.99
N GLU A 101 4.98 17.85 7.05
CA GLU A 101 4.85 19.15 7.70
C GLU A 101 5.14 19.08 9.19
N SER A 102 4.66 18.05 9.86
CA SER A 102 4.98 17.82 11.28
C SER A 102 6.49 17.62 11.46
N GLN A 103 7.12 16.85 10.57
CA GLN A 103 8.56 16.60 10.62
C GLN A 103 9.37 17.88 10.40
N ILE A 104 8.91 18.77 9.52
CA ILE A 104 9.54 20.09 9.35
C ILE A 104 9.53 20.87 10.65
N GLN A 105 8.38 20.88 11.34
CA GLN A 105 8.23 21.61 12.61
C GLN A 105 9.20 21.12 13.68
N PHE A 106 9.53 19.83 13.67
CA PHE A 106 10.44 19.24 14.63
C PHE A 106 11.88 19.15 14.13
N GLY A 107 12.20 19.82 13.01
CA GLY A 107 13.56 19.81 12.48
C GLY A 107 14.01 18.53 11.84
N GLN A 108 13.10 17.62 11.56
CA GLN A 108 13.40 16.32 10.97
C GLN A 108 13.33 16.39 9.46
N PHE A 109 14.28 17.13 8.85
CA PHE A 109 14.20 17.48 7.43
C PHE A 109 14.42 16.29 6.51
N SER A 110 15.34 15.39 6.85
CA SER A 110 15.55 14.17 6.05
C SER A 110 14.30 13.28 6.05
N ALA A 111 13.68 13.12 7.21
CA ALA A 111 12.44 12.36 7.31
C ALA A 111 11.31 13.02 6.53
N ALA A 112 11.21 14.35 6.59
CA ALA A 112 10.22 15.11 5.83
C ALA A 112 10.41 14.90 4.33
N GLY A 113 11.65 14.89 3.85
CA GLY A 113 11.94 14.63 2.44
C GLY A 113 11.50 13.24 2.02
N ARG A 114 11.70 12.23 2.87
CA ARG A 114 11.22 10.88 2.60
C ARG A 114 9.70 10.80 2.53
N SER A 115 9.01 11.51 3.43
CA SER A 115 7.54 11.55 3.43
C SER A 115 7.02 12.19 2.15
N VAL A 116 7.64 13.26 1.68
CA VAL A 116 7.29 13.89 0.39
C VAL A 116 7.47 12.89 -0.76
N THR A 117 8.58 12.15 -0.76
CA THR A 117 8.83 11.14 -1.79
C THR A 117 7.73 10.08 -1.82
N ARG A 118 7.29 9.63 -0.64
CA ARG A 118 6.17 8.66 -0.55
C ARG A 118 4.89 9.23 -1.13
N ALA A 119 4.58 10.48 -0.82
CA ALA A 119 3.41 11.14 -1.38
C ALA A 119 3.49 11.23 -2.89
N ARG A 120 4.66 11.58 -3.43
CA ARG A 120 4.86 11.72 -4.87
C ARG A 120 4.70 10.40 -5.62
N GLU A 121 5.08 9.28 -5.00
CA GLU A 121 4.86 7.97 -5.57
C GLU A 121 3.37 7.64 -5.73
N LEU A 122 2.54 8.17 -4.83
CA LEU A 122 1.10 7.89 -4.82
C LEU A 122 0.33 8.82 -5.75
N THR A 123 0.64 10.11 -5.75
CA THR A 123 -0.05 11.11 -6.57
C THR A 123 0.97 12.05 -7.21
N PRO A 124 1.68 11.59 -8.28
CA PRO A 124 2.80 12.35 -8.85
C PRO A 124 2.42 13.73 -9.40
N ASP A 125 1.16 13.93 -9.78
CA ASP A 125 0.71 15.17 -10.42
C ASP A 125 0.09 16.17 -9.44
N ASP A 126 0.10 15.90 -8.15
CA ASP A 126 -0.50 16.78 -7.16
C ASP A 126 0.42 17.97 -6.86
N PRO A 127 -0.04 19.21 -7.15
CA PRO A 127 0.79 20.41 -6.89
C PRO A 127 1.06 20.66 -5.40
N ALA A 128 0.24 20.14 -4.50
CA ALA A 128 0.47 20.26 -3.06
C ALA A 128 1.80 19.60 -2.65
N ILE A 129 2.23 18.58 -3.36
CA ILE A 129 3.50 17.89 -3.07
C ILE A 129 4.67 18.83 -3.32
N ASP A 130 4.66 19.56 -4.43
CA ASP A 130 5.73 20.51 -4.75
C ASP A 130 5.81 21.62 -3.72
N ALA A 131 4.66 22.09 -3.24
CA ALA A 131 4.62 23.13 -2.20
C ALA A 131 5.28 22.66 -0.91
N VAL A 132 4.99 21.42 -0.48
CA VAL A 132 5.59 20.86 0.73
C VAL A 132 7.08 20.60 0.51
N ALA A 133 7.47 20.08 -0.67
CA ALA A 133 8.86 19.84 -1.02
C ALA A 133 9.69 21.13 -0.91
N GLN A 134 9.15 22.25 -1.39
CA GLN A 134 9.81 23.54 -1.28
C GLN A 134 9.97 23.98 0.17
N ARG A 135 8.97 23.72 1.01
CA ARG A 135 9.06 24.04 2.44
C ARG A 135 10.15 23.24 3.12
N VAL A 136 10.29 21.96 2.76
CA VAL A 136 11.38 21.13 3.29
C VAL A 136 12.74 21.72 2.93
N GLN A 137 12.93 22.10 1.67
CA GLN A 137 14.20 22.66 1.20
C GLN A 137 14.51 23.97 1.89
N ARG A 138 13.54 24.87 2.02
CA ARG A 138 13.73 26.16 2.68
C ARG A 138 14.08 25.99 4.15
N ALA A 139 13.37 25.09 4.84
CA ALA A 139 13.62 24.85 6.26
C ALA A 139 14.98 24.22 6.49
N ALA A 140 15.39 23.27 5.65
CA ALA A 140 16.71 22.65 5.72
C ALA A 140 17.83 23.65 5.46
N GLY A 141 17.60 24.59 4.52
CA GLY A 141 18.58 25.62 4.19
C GLY A 141 18.80 26.67 5.27
N ARG A 142 17.84 26.79 6.21
CA ARG A 142 17.95 27.74 7.34
C ARG A 142 18.71 27.17 8.54
N GLY A 143 18.79 25.86 8.60
CA GLY A 143 19.47 25.18 9.66
C GLY A 143 20.92 24.96 9.38
#